data_c57a75ac2a4ce6e35d65ef6edf82047b
#
_entry.id   c57a75ac2a4ce6e35d65ef6edf82047b
#
_cell.length_a   1.000
_cell.length_b   1.000
_cell.length_c   1.000
_cell.angle_alpha   90.00
_cell.angle_beta   90.00
_cell.angle_gamma   90.00
#
_symmetry.space_group_name_H-M   'P 1'
#
loop_
_entity.id
_entity.type
_entity.pdbx_description
1 polymer ?
#
loop_
_entity_poly.entity_id
_entity_poly.type
_entity_poly.pdbx_seq_one_letter_code
_entity_poly.pdbx_strand_id
1 'polypeptide(L)'
;LGTNSSYADIDRLSDLFNLVPHNKKFSSFSVGTNVSISLQNFTGAIEFAKSVVAGTEKTLPRPGIKTYVSDGRLYVSVTDIGDMAKTEVYYSTDEITPAFRRWEQCEKPVLLNNEEVLCELHPAEENKILFVFANVTLKNGIVLSTQELMMDLTKVSLNDYDEDAKTTERILYNNEMTTVPFSVENFSPVVDNDVLKIKAGPLGLKGFMTTEGRLCTYDVEPPETSSIRNEDYILQLEAYSEEKRNVRIVMYTAENTVTKYTSVLHLEKSKKWQRFNLEISDFKTADRKTLKDWRLVKIMKIKDAENVLFNNILWI
;
A
#
# COMPACT_ATOMS: atom_id res chain seq x y z
N LEU A 1 0.07 -11.08 -7.96
CA LEU A 1 -1.22 -10.41 -7.88
C LEU A 1 -1.11 -9.12 -7.07
N GLY A 2 -1.85 -8.05 -7.43
CA GLY A 2 -1.98 -6.84 -6.63
C GLY A 2 -3.00 -7.03 -5.49
N THR A 3 -2.66 -6.59 -4.28
CA THR A 3 -3.57 -6.72 -3.11
C THR A 3 -4.84 -5.89 -3.23
N ASN A 4 -4.82 -4.82 -4.02
CA ASN A 4 -5.94 -3.91 -4.25
C ASN A 4 -6.58 -4.12 -5.64
N SER A 5 -6.52 -5.34 -6.16
CA SER A 5 -7.10 -5.67 -7.45
C SER A 5 -8.63 -5.71 -7.37
N SER A 6 -9.28 -4.98 -8.28
CA SER A 6 -10.74 -5.06 -8.45
C SER A 6 -11.20 -6.27 -9.27
N TYR A 7 -10.25 -7.00 -9.89
CA TYR A 7 -10.56 -8.17 -10.72
C TYR A 7 -10.19 -9.49 -10.06
N ALA A 8 -9.23 -9.47 -9.15
CA ALA A 8 -8.75 -10.65 -8.45
C ALA A 8 -8.62 -10.33 -6.97
N ASP A 9 -9.62 -10.76 -6.24
CA ASP A 9 -9.83 -10.57 -4.82
C ASP A 9 -8.86 -11.45 -4.02
N ILE A 10 -8.04 -10.85 -3.16
CA ILE A 10 -7.05 -11.55 -2.34
C ILE A 10 -7.72 -12.58 -1.40
N ASP A 11 -8.90 -12.25 -0.86
CA ASP A 11 -9.64 -13.12 0.06
C ASP A 11 -10.04 -14.41 -0.65
N ARG A 12 -10.70 -14.27 -1.81
CA ARG A 12 -11.13 -15.42 -2.64
C ARG A 12 -9.97 -16.22 -3.18
N LEU A 13 -8.85 -15.57 -3.46
CA LEU A 13 -7.66 -16.27 -3.91
C LEU A 13 -7.01 -17.06 -2.78
N SER A 14 -7.02 -16.56 -1.56
CA SER A 14 -6.58 -17.31 -0.38
C SER A 14 -7.45 -18.54 -0.17
N ASP A 15 -8.76 -18.42 -0.31
CA ASP A 15 -9.68 -19.56 -0.26
C ASP A 15 -9.44 -20.54 -1.40
N LEU A 16 -9.34 -20.05 -2.63
CA LEU A 16 -9.07 -20.88 -3.81
C LEU A 16 -7.72 -21.61 -3.68
N PHE A 17 -6.70 -20.94 -3.15
CA PHE A 17 -5.39 -21.55 -2.90
C PHE A 17 -5.51 -22.76 -1.99
N ASN A 18 -6.38 -22.72 -0.97
CA ASN A 18 -6.66 -23.85 -0.09
C ASN A 18 -7.34 -25.00 -0.82
N LEU A 19 -8.21 -24.70 -1.77
CA LEU A 19 -8.97 -25.72 -2.52
C LEU A 19 -8.13 -26.44 -3.58
N VAL A 20 -6.98 -25.90 -4.00
CA VAL A 20 -6.09 -26.59 -4.95
C VAL A 20 -5.48 -27.82 -4.27
N PRO A 21 -5.77 -29.05 -4.74
CA PRO A 21 -5.53 -30.27 -3.96
C PRO A 21 -4.06 -30.72 -3.89
N HIS A 22 -3.21 -30.18 -4.74
CA HIS A 22 -1.79 -30.55 -4.75
C HIS A 22 -0.91 -29.46 -4.17
N ASN A 23 0.31 -29.82 -3.87
CA ASN A 23 1.26 -28.93 -3.24
C ASN A 23 2.16 -28.15 -4.20
N LYS A 24 1.96 -28.24 -5.51
CA LYS A 24 2.65 -27.47 -6.55
C LYS A 24 1.94 -26.15 -6.79
N LYS A 25 1.98 -25.28 -5.79
CA LYS A 25 1.34 -23.98 -5.83
C LYS A 25 2.12 -22.98 -4.96
N PHE A 26 2.12 -21.72 -5.33
CA PHE A 26 2.61 -20.62 -4.50
C PHE A 26 1.78 -19.36 -4.77
N SER A 27 1.83 -18.43 -3.83
CA SER A 27 1.26 -17.09 -3.97
C SER A 27 2.35 -16.04 -3.89
N SER A 28 2.14 -14.92 -4.57
CA SER A 28 3.00 -13.75 -4.49
C SER A 28 2.14 -12.50 -4.70
N PHE A 29 2.08 -11.64 -3.66
CA PHE A 29 1.25 -10.44 -3.65
C PHE A 29 2.10 -9.18 -3.75
N SER A 30 1.67 -8.24 -4.59
CA SER A 30 2.21 -6.88 -4.66
C SER A 30 1.31 -5.95 -3.87
N VAL A 31 1.83 -5.38 -2.80
CA VAL A 31 1.09 -4.54 -1.86
C VAL A 31 0.73 -3.19 -2.48
N GLY A 32 -0.48 -2.71 -2.20
CA GLY A 32 -0.94 -1.39 -2.66
C GLY A 32 -1.05 -1.25 -4.17
N THR A 33 -1.15 -2.37 -4.91
CA THR A 33 -1.25 -2.34 -6.36
C THR A 33 -2.58 -2.90 -6.85
N ASN A 34 -3.09 -2.33 -7.93
CA ASN A 34 -4.19 -2.89 -8.70
C ASN A 34 -3.63 -3.88 -9.71
N VAL A 35 -4.15 -4.68 -10.40
CA VAL A 35 -3.88 -5.63 -11.50
C VAL A 35 -2.40 -5.87 -11.90
N SER A 36 -1.45 -5.09 -11.47
CA SER A 36 -0.07 -5.16 -11.97
C SER A 36 0.67 -6.41 -11.46
N ILE A 37 1.32 -7.11 -12.37
CA ILE A 37 2.34 -8.10 -12.03
C ILE A 37 3.66 -7.33 -11.93
N SER A 38 4.22 -7.21 -10.72
CA SER A 38 5.55 -6.63 -10.58
C SER A 38 6.59 -7.52 -11.25
N LEU A 39 7.70 -6.95 -11.70
CA LEU A 39 8.82 -7.73 -12.25
C LEU A 39 9.28 -8.81 -11.26
N GLN A 40 9.26 -8.50 -9.96
CA GLN A 40 9.61 -9.41 -8.89
C GLN A 40 8.66 -10.62 -8.82
N ASN A 41 7.36 -10.40 -8.94
CA ASN A 41 6.37 -11.48 -8.96
C ASN A 41 6.47 -12.31 -10.25
N PHE A 42 6.78 -11.67 -11.38
CA PHE A 42 6.99 -12.36 -12.65
C PHE A 42 8.24 -13.24 -12.62
N THR A 43 9.34 -12.75 -12.06
CA THR A 43 10.56 -13.54 -11.84
C THR A 43 10.28 -14.76 -10.97
N GLY A 44 9.53 -14.58 -9.86
CA GLY A 44 9.09 -15.67 -8.99
C GLY A 44 8.27 -16.72 -9.74
N ALA A 45 7.35 -16.31 -10.61
CA ALA A 45 6.54 -17.23 -11.42
C ALA A 45 7.39 -18.03 -12.42
N ILE A 46 8.40 -17.41 -13.05
CA ILE A 46 9.33 -18.09 -13.95
C ILE A 46 10.16 -19.12 -13.17
N GLU A 47 10.74 -18.74 -12.04
CA GLU A 47 11.55 -19.65 -11.23
C GLU A 47 10.72 -20.81 -10.68
N PHE A 48 9.48 -20.56 -10.29
CA PHE A 48 8.57 -21.64 -9.92
C PHE A 48 8.30 -22.59 -11.11
N ALA A 49 7.99 -22.06 -12.29
CA ALA A 49 7.78 -22.87 -13.49
C ALA A 49 9.02 -23.73 -13.82
N LYS A 50 10.22 -23.14 -13.73
CA LYS A 50 11.48 -23.89 -13.91
C LYS A 50 11.63 -24.99 -12.86
N SER A 51 11.31 -24.71 -11.60
CA SER A 51 11.40 -25.70 -10.51
C SER A 51 10.43 -26.88 -10.73
N VAL A 52 9.23 -26.61 -11.23
CA VAL A 52 8.26 -27.66 -11.59
C VAL A 52 8.78 -28.54 -12.73
N VAL A 53 9.33 -27.93 -13.78
CA VAL A 53 9.92 -28.67 -14.92
C VAL A 53 11.12 -29.51 -14.48
N ALA A 54 11.95 -28.98 -13.61
CA ALA A 54 13.11 -29.69 -13.04
C ALA A 54 12.76 -30.70 -11.94
N GLY A 55 11.51 -30.73 -11.47
CA GLY A 55 11.09 -31.57 -10.36
C GLY A 55 11.65 -31.14 -9.00
N THR A 56 12.05 -29.89 -8.86
CA THR A 56 12.66 -29.30 -7.65
C THR A 56 11.71 -28.39 -6.88
N GLU A 57 10.44 -28.29 -7.26
CA GLU A 57 9.44 -27.44 -6.65
C GLU A 57 9.20 -27.69 -5.14
N LYS A 58 9.58 -28.87 -4.67
CA LYS A 58 9.50 -29.22 -3.24
C LYS A 58 10.51 -28.46 -2.37
N THR A 59 11.52 -27.85 -2.99
CA THR A 59 12.55 -27.10 -2.27
C THR A 59 12.16 -25.65 -1.97
N LEU A 60 11.09 -25.16 -2.59
CA LEU A 60 10.57 -23.82 -2.28
C LEU A 60 9.83 -23.86 -0.93
N PRO A 61 10.14 -22.91 -0.02
CA PRO A 61 9.41 -22.79 1.25
C PRO A 61 7.95 -22.45 1.00
N ARG A 62 7.13 -22.70 2.00
CA ARG A 62 5.68 -22.39 1.98
C ARG A 62 5.32 -21.59 3.21
N PRO A 63 5.54 -20.29 3.16
CA PRO A 63 5.30 -19.46 4.32
C PRO A 63 3.90 -19.66 4.87
N GLY A 64 3.83 -20.06 6.14
CA GLY A 64 2.60 -20.13 6.91
C GLY A 64 2.45 -18.90 7.77
N ILE A 65 1.22 -18.53 8.10
CA ILE A 65 0.93 -17.40 8.97
C ILE A 65 -0.09 -17.79 10.03
N LYS A 66 0.08 -17.27 11.24
CA LYS A 66 -0.85 -17.42 12.36
C LYS A 66 -0.97 -16.12 13.12
N THR A 67 -2.15 -15.87 13.67
CA THR A 67 -2.40 -14.79 14.61
C THR A 67 -2.76 -15.37 15.96
N TYR A 68 -2.30 -14.74 17.04
CA TYR A 68 -2.67 -15.10 18.41
C TYR A 68 -2.55 -13.91 19.35
N VAL A 69 -3.25 -13.96 20.48
CA VAL A 69 -3.14 -12.97 21.53
C VAL A 69 -2.41 -13.59 22.72
N SER A 70 -1.41 -12.89 23.23
CA SER A 70 -0.72 -13.23 24.48
C SER A 70 -0.57 -11.98 25.34
N ASP A 71 -0.92 -12.08 26.60
CA ASP A 71 -0.85 -10.98 27.57
C ASP A 71 -1.55 -9.68 27.09
N GLY A 72 -2.67 -9.84 26.35
CA GLY A 72 -3.44 -8.74 25.78
C GLY A 72 -2.79 -8.07 24.56
N ARG A 73 -1.74 -8.64 24.00
CA ARG A 73 -1.06 -8.16 22.80
C ARG A 73 -1.32 -9.08 21.63
N LEU A 74 -1.51 -8.50 20.46
CA LEU A 74 -1.75 -9.23 19.23
C LEU A 74 -0.43 -9.52 18.49
N TYR A 75 -0.20 -10.79 18.20
CA TYR A 75 0.98 -11.26 17.48
C TYR A 75 0.63 -11.95 16.18
N VAL A 76 1.50 -11.76 15.22
CA VAL A 76 1.54 -12.50 13.95
C VAL A 76 2.84 -13.29 13.90
N SER A 77 2.72 -14.59 13.67
CA SER A 77 3.87 -15.51 13.47
C SER A 77 3.89 -15.96 12.01
N VAL A 78 5.05 -15.84 11.37
CA VAL A 78 5.32 -16.33 10.01
C VAL A 78 6.35 -17.42 10.08
N THR A 79 6.00 -18.61 9.60
CA THR A 79 6.82 -19.82 9.65
C THR A 79 7.16 -20.34 8.25
N ASP A 80 8.03 -21.35 8.14
CA ASP A 80 8.47 -21.94 6.87
C ASP A 80 9.05 -20.90 5.90
N ILE A 81 9.87 -20.02 6.44
CA ILE A 81 10.46 -18.87 5.74
C ILE A 81 11.67 -19.24 4.85
N GLY A 82 12.20 -20.47 5.00
CA GLY A 82 13.31 -20.95 4.20
C GLY A 82 14.57 -20.10 4.31
N ASP A 83 15.35 -20.02 3.23
CA ASP A 83 16.54 -19.17 3.15
C ASP A 83 16.15 -17.73 2.78
N MET A 84 15.50 -17.07 3.73
CA MET A 84 14.99 -15.71 3.55
C MET A 84 16.07 -14.64 3.55
N ALA A 85 15.86 -13.60 2.77
CA ALA A 85 16.56 -12.33 2.89
C ALA A 85 15.75 -11.32 3.72
N LYS A 86 14.40 -11.36 3.62
CA LYS A 86 13.49 -10.42 4.28
C LYS A 86 12.12 -11.06 4.47
N THR A 87 11.45 -10.73 5.57
CA THR A 87 10.03 -11.00 5.77
C THR A 87 9.32 -9.69 6.12
N GLU A 88 8.22 -9.41 5.45
CA GLU A 88 7.38 -8.23 5.66
C GLU A 88 5.97 -8.69 5.99
N VAL A 89 5.45 -8.25 7.11
CA VAL A 89 4.09 -8.52 7.54
C VAL A 89 3.24 -7.29 7.23
N TYR A 90 2.12 -7.50 6.56
CA TYR A 90 1.16 -6.45 6.20
C TYR A 90 -0.19 -6.74 6.81
N TYR A 91 -0.84 -5.70 7.32
CA TYR A 91 -2.17 -5.79 7.89
C TYR A 91 -3.06 -4.64 7.43
N SER A 92 -4.37 -4.84 7.51
CA SER A 92 -5.40 -3.84 7.25
C SER A 92 -6.56 -4.10 8.20
N THR A 93 -7.28 -3.05 8.60
CA THR A 93 -8.41 -3.16 9.52
C THR A 93 -9.70 -2.67 8.87
N ASP A 94 -10.83 -3.31 9.22
CA ASP A 94 -12.21 -2.93 8.94
C ASP A 94 -12.66 -2.73 7.48
N GLU A 95 -11.74 -2.57 6.52
CA GLU A 95 -12.12 -2.44 5.11
C GLU A 95 -12.38 -3.81 4.48
N ILE A 96 -13.65 -4.15 4.35
CA ILE A 96 -14.10 -5.46 3.82
C ILE A 96 -13.80 -5.58 2.32
N THR A 97 -13.81 -4.47 1.57
CA THR A 97 -13.59 -4.48 0.13
C THR A 97 -12.10 -4.51 -0.19
N PRO A 98 -11.52 -5.63 -0.68
CA PRO A 98 -10.07 -5.75 -0.88
C PRO A 98 -9.46 -4.65 -1.76
N ALA A 99 -10.22 -4.17 -2.75
CA ALA A 99 -9.76 -3.11 -3.66
C ALA A 99 -9.49 -1.77 -2.95
N PHE A 100 -10.03 -1.57 -1.76
CA PHE A 100 -9.91 -0.33 -0.99
C PHE A 100 -9.09 -0.48 0.28
N ARG A 101 -8.60 -1.69 0.59
CA ARG A 101 -7.77 -1.93 1.77
C ARG A 101 -6.50 -1.10 1.74
N ARG A 102 -6.26 -0.40 2.83
CA ARG A 102 -4.98 0.20 3.13
C ARG A 102 -4.15 -0.85 3.87
N TRP A 103 -3.03 -1.21 3.28
CA TRP A 103 -2.10 -2.16 3.86
C TRP A 103 -0.99 -1.42 4.61
N GLU A 104 -0.89 -1.66 5.88
CA GLU A 104 0.17 -1.16 6.76
C GLU A 104 1.22 -2.25 6.95
N GLN A 105 2.47 -1.84 7.04
CA GLN A 105 3.57 -2.77 7.29
C GLN A 105 3.91 -2.76 8.77
N CYS A 106 4.07 -3.94 9.37
CA CYS A 106 4.61 -4.08 10.72
C CYS A 106 6.04 -3.52 10.78
N GLU A 107 6.29 -2.60 11.70
CA GLU A 107 7.55 -1.84 11.73
C GLU A 107 8.74 -2.66 12.24
N LYS A 108 8.54 -3.61 13.14
CA LYS A 108 9.62 -4.29 13.87
C LYS A 108 9.44 -5.81 13.92
N PRO A 109 9.50 -6.51 12.76
CA PRO A 109 9.48 -7.96 12.79
C PRO A 109 10.75 -8.51 13.47
N VAL A 110 10.58 -9.50 14.34
CA VAL A 110 11.66 -10.16 15.08
C VAL A 110 11.84 -11.57 14.54
N LEU A 111 13.05 -11.92 14.11
CA LEU A 111 13.39 -13.28 13.71
C LEU A 111 13.67 -14.13 14.93
N LEU A 112 12.92 -15.22 15.09
CA LEU A 112 13.09 -16.22 16.14
C LEU A 112 13.71 -17.50 15.57
N ASN A 113 14.83 -17.96 16.17
CA ASN A 113 15.47 -19.24 15.86
C ASN A 113 15.75 -19.52 14.36
N ASN A 114 15.87 -18.48 13.53
CA ASN A 114 16.03 -18.54 12.06
C ASN A 114 14.90 -19.28 11.30
N GLU A 115 13.79 -19.58 11.93
CA GLU A 115 12.69 -20.36 11.34
C GLU A 115 11.35 -19.64 11.39
N GLU A 116 11.23 -18.62 12.24
CA GLU A 116 9.99 -17.92 12.52
C GLU A 116 10.25 -16.42 12.61
N VAL A 117 9.36 -15.65 12.01
CA VAL A 117 9.30 -14.19 12.20
C VAL A 117 8.06 -13.86 13.01
N LEU A 118 8.27 -13.16 14.11
CA LEU A 118 7.22 -12.66 14.99
C LEU A 118 7.05 -11.16 14.80
N CYS A 119 5.80 -10.72 14.73
CA CYS A 119 5.42 -9.32 14.62
C CYS A 119 4.32 -9.01 15.62
N GLU A 120 4.48 -7.96 16.41
CA GLU A 120 3.41 -7.41 17.26
C GLU A 120 2.61 -6.39 16.45
N LEU A 121 1.28 -6.49 16.45
CA LEU A 121 0.39 -5.56 15.77
C LEU A 121 -0.39 -4.74 16.79
N HIS A 122 -0.67 -3.50 16.43
CA HIS A 122 -1.34 -2.53 17.28
C HIS A 122 -2.59 -1.96 16.57
N PRO A 123 -3.64 -2.79 16.35
CA PRO A 123 -4.90 -2.26 15.83
C PRO A 123 -5.54 -1.31 16.84
N ALA A 124 -6.21 -0.26 16.37
CA ALA A 124 -6.95 0.64 17.24
C ALA A 124 -8.10 -0.10 17.97
N GLU A 125 -8.48 0.37 19.15
CA GLU A 125 -9.51 -0.28 19.98
C GLU A 125 -10.86 -0.42 19.26
N GLU A 126 -11.22 0.55 18.44
CA GLU A 126 -12.45 0.55 17.66
C GLU A 126 -12.46 -0.45 16.49
N ASN A 127 -11.31 -0.96 16.09
CA ASN A 127 -11.22 -1.90 14.97
C ASN A 127 -11.88 -3.25 15.30
N LYS A 128 -12.64 -3.79 14.36
CA LYS A 128 -13.44 -5.02 14.55
C LYS A 128 -12.90 -6.20 13.77
N ILE A 129 -12.27 -5.93 12.62
CA ILE A 129 -11.77 -6.95 11.71
C ILE A 129 -10.34 -6.64 11.35
N LEU A 130 -9.48 -7.63 11.45
CA LEU A 130 -8.09 -7.60 10.99
C LEU A 130 -7.94 -8.51 9.76
N PHE A 131 -7.28 -7.99 8.75
CA PHE A 131 -6.76 -8.76 7.60
C PHE A 131 -5.24 -8.73 7.68
N VAL A 132 -4.58 -9.86 7.50
CA VAL A 132 -3.13 -9.94 7.61
C VAL A 132 -2.54 -10.98 6.67
N PHE A 133 -1.41 -10.66 6.05
CA PHE A 133 -0.58 -11.59 5.31
C PHE A 133 0.90 -11.19 5.40
N ALA A 134 1.80 -12.05 4.93
CA ALA A 134 3.22 -11.74 4.89
C ALA A 134 3.83 -12.05 3.52
N ASN A 135 4.83 -11.27 3.15
CA ASN A 135 5.72 -11.52 2.03
C ASN A 135 7.09 -11.97 2.56
N VAL A 136 7.56 -13.12 2.09
CA VAL A 136 8.89 -13.65 2.36
C VAL A 136 9.73 -13.54 1.09
N THR A 137 10.74 -12.68 1.12
CA THR A 137 11.71 -12.56 0.03
C THR A 137 12.88 -13.48 0.31
N LEU A 138 13.12 -14.44 -0.59
CA LEU A 138 14.26 -15.33 -0.52
C LEU A 138 15.54 -14.64 -1.00
N LYS A 139 16.73 -15.17 -0.63
CA LYS A 139 18.03 -14.62 -1.06
C LYS A 139 18.22 -14.57 -2.58
N ASN A 140 17.52 -15.41 -3.32
CA ASN A 140 17.51 -15.38 -4.79
C ASN A 140 16.53 -14.37 -5.40
N GLY A 141 15.87 -13.55 -4.57
CA GLY A 141 14.92 -12.50 -4.98
C GLY A 141 13.49 -12.98 -5.25
N ILE A 142 13.18 -14.27 -5.08
CA ILE A 142 11.80 -14.76 -5.19
C ILE A 142 10.99 -14.25 -4.00
N VAL A 143 9.81 -13.70 -4.27
CA VAL A 143 8.83 -13.31 -3.24
C VAL A 143 7.73 -14.36 -3.17
N LEU A 144 7.56 -14.91 -1.97
CA LEU A 144 6.50 -15.85 -1.64
C LEU A 144 5.58 -15.21 -0.60
N SER A 145 4.29 -15.22 -0.84
CA SER A 145 3.32 -14.70 0.12
C SER A 145 2.64 -15.81 0.89
N THR A 146 2.35 -15.55 2.15
CA THR A 146 1.39 -16.38 2.91
C THR A 146 0.00 -16.21 2.31
N GLN A 147 -0.93 -17.04 2.76
CA GLN A 147 -2.34 -16.73 2.58
C GLN A 147 -2.72 -15.54 3.47
N GLU A 148 -3.77 -14.85 3.08
CA GLU A 148 -4.39 -13.86 3.94
C GLU A 148 -5.19 -14.56 5.05
N LEU A 149 -5.08 -14.02 6.26
CA LEU A 149 -5.93 -14.39 7.40
C LEU A 149 -6.85 -13.23 7.74
N MET A 150 -8.09 -13.56 8.06
CA MET A 150 -9.05 -12.64 8.66
C MET A 150 -9.26 -13.02 10.12
N MET A 151 -9.22 -12.03 11.02
CA MET A 151 -9.46 -12.20 12.44
C MET A 151 -10.55 -11.23 12.91
N ASP A 152 -11.51 -11.75 13.66
CA ASP A 152 -12.54 -10.95 14.33
C ASP A 152 -11.99 -10.45 15.66
N LEU A 153 -11.63 -9.17 15.73
CA LEU A 153 -11.04 -8.53 16.91
C LEU A 153 -12.05 -8.37 18.05
N THR A 154 -13.36 -8.41 17.76
CA THR A 154 -14.39 -8.33 18.82
C THR A 154 -14.42 -9.56 19.71
N LYS A 155 -13.75 -10.65 19.32
CA LYS A 155 -13.67 -11.91 20.08
C LYS A 155 -12.43 -12.04 20.95
N VAL A 156 -11.57 -11.04 20.95
CA VAL A 156 -10.33 -11.04 21.72
C VAL A 156 -10.26 -9.79 22.62
N SER A 157 -9.57 -9.92 23.75
CA SER A 157 -9.30 -8.78 24.62
C SER A 157 -7.88 -8.33 24.36
N LEU A 158 -7.71 -7.12 23.84
CA LEU A 158 -6.44 -6.46 23.67
C LEU A 158 -6.28 -5.42 24.78
N ASN A 159 -5.04 -5.18 25.22
CA ASN A 159 -4.73 -4.06 26.11
C ASN A 159 -4.83 -2.76 25.33
N ASP A 160 -5.27 -1.69 26.00
CA ASP A 160 -5.18 -0.36 25.43
C ASP A 160 -3.73 -0.06 25.08
N TYR A 161 -3.50 0.27 23.84
CA TYR A 161 -2.20 0.73 23.40
C TYR A 161 -2.14 2.24 23.60
N ASP A 162 -1.24 2.67 24.49
CA ASP A 162 -1.00 4.09 24.71
C ASP A 162 -0.27 4.62 23.45
N GLU A 163 -1.03 5.10 22.48
CA GLU A 163 -0.48 5.78 21.32
C GLU A 163 0.18 7.06 21.79
N ASP A 164 1.52 7.04 21.89
CA ASP A 164 2.32 8.24 22.08
C ASP A 164 1.88 9.32 21.09
N ALA A 165 1.36 10.40 21.65
CA ALA A 165 1.02 11.68 21.03
C ALA A 165 0.60 11.61 19.54
N LYS A 166 -0.72 11.54 19.32
CA LYS A 166 -1.34 11.72 17.99
C LYS A 166 -0.79 12.98 17.33
N THR A 167 0.00 12.79 16.26
CA THR A 167 0.56 13.88 15.50
C THR A 167 -0.54 14.55 14.68
N THR A 168 -0.53 15.88 14.61
CA THR A 168 -1.45 16.63 13.73
C THR A 168 -1.01 16.63 12.26
N GLU A 169 0.16 16.09 11.97
CA GLU A 169 0.74 16.01 10.64
C GLU A 169 0.98 14.54 10.26
N ARG A 170 0.72 14.20 9.02
CA ARG A 170 1.03 12.90 8.46
C ARG A 170 1.75 13.04 7.14
N ILE A 171 2.98 12.55 7.09
CA ILE A 171 3.81 12.55 5.88
C ILE A 171 3.46 11.32 5.05
N LEU A 172 2.92 11.52 3.85
CA LEU A 172 2.75 10.46 2.86
C LEU A 172 4.04 10.20 2.10
N TYR A 173 4.76 11.25 1.74
CA TYR A 173 6.08 11.14 1.08
C TYR A 173 6.93 12.39 1.35
N ASN A 174 8.23 12.18 1.59
CA ASN A 174 9.24 13.23 1.59
C ASN A 174 10.56 12.74 0.97
N ASN A 175 11.50 13.65 0.76
CA ASN A 175 12.79 13.37 0.13
C ASN A 175 13.75 12.45 0.93
N GLU A 176 13.43 12.14 2.18
CA GLU A 176 14.20 11.24 3.06
C GLU A 176 13.74 9.79 2.94
N MET A 177 12.51 9.59 2.46
CA MET A 177 11.94 8.25 2.31
C MET A 177 12.61 7.48 1.16
N THR A 178 12.94 6.23 1.43
CA THR A 178 13.53 5.31 0.45
C THR A 178 12.48 4.54 -0.36
N THR A 179 11.24 4.49 0.14
CA THR A 179 10.10 3.85 -0.50
C THR A 179 9.07 4.90 -0.89
N VAL A 180 8.46 4.73 -2.04
CA VAL A 180 7.40 5.62 -2.54
C VAL A 180 6.06 4.91 -2.32
N PRO A 181 5.12 5.47 -1.53
CA PRO A 181 3.81 4.84 -1.26
C PRO A 181 2.82 5.00 -2.42
N PHE A 182 3.32 5.25 -3.61
CA PHE A 182 2.56 5.34 -4.84
C PHE A 182 2.96 4.21 -5.78
N SER A 183 1.99 3.64 -6.45
CA SER A 183 2.17 2.71 -7.57
C SER A 183 1.80 3.38 -8.88
N VAL A 184 2.38 2.90 -9.98
CA VAL A 184 1.97 3.34 -11.31
C VAL A 184 0.72 2.57 -11.71
N GLU A 185 -0.34 3.30 -12.06
CA GLU A 185 -1.55 2.69 -12.59
C GLU A 185 -1.35 2.35 -14.06
N ASN A 186 -0.91 1.14 -14.34
CA ASN A 186 -0.73 0.63 -15.69
C ASN A 186 -1.66 -0.57 -15.94
N PHE A 187 -2.30 -0.60 -17.11
CA PHE A 187 -3.10 -1.74 -17.57
C PHE A 187 -2.24 -2.80 -18.29
N SER A 188 -0.95 -2.57 -18.44
CA SER A 188 -0.03 -3.57 -19.00
C SER A 188 0.23 -4.68 -17.97
N PRO A 189 0.19 -5.95 -18.36
CA PRO A 189 0.49 -7.07 -17.46
C PRO A 189 1.98 -7.12 -17.05
N VAL A 190 2.84 -6.37 -17.67
CA VAL A 190 4.27 -6.26 -17.35
C VAL A 190 4.55 -4.82 -16.95
N VAL A 191 4.76 -4.58 -15.65
CA VAL A 191 5.22 -3.27 -15.15
C VAL A 191 6.74 -3.25 -15.27
N ASP A 192 7.24 -2.36 -16.12
CA ASP A 192 8.64 -2.01 -16.13
C ASP A 192 8.94 -1.24 -14.83
N ASN A 193 9.85 -1.74 -14.00
CA ASN A 193 10.27 -1.09 -12.75
C ASN A 193 10.90 0.29 -12.99
N ASP A 194 11.24 0.61 -14.23
CA ASP A 194 11.76 1.91 -14.65
C ASP A 194 10.68 3.02 -14.75
N VAL A 195 9.42 2.67 -14.58
CA VAL A 195 8.32 3.63 -14.75
C VAL A 195 8.19 4.59 -13.56
N LEU A 196 8.46 4.11 -12.33
CA LEU A 196 8.51 4.95 -11.13
C LEU A 196 9.98 5.19 -10.74
N LYS A 197 10.42 6.44 -10.80
CA LYS A 197 11.82 6.83 -10.57
C LYS A 197 11.92 7.86 -9.47
N ILE A 198 12.94 7.73 -8.62
CA ILE A 198 13.36 8.79 -7.70
C ILE A 198 14.48 9.58 -8.37
N LYS A 199 14.30 10.88 -8.52
CA LYS A 199 15.28 11.80 -9.14
C LYS A 199 15.52 13.02 -8.29
N ALA A 200 16.72 13.61 -8.42
CA ALA A 200 16.98 14.92 -7.87
C ALA A 200 16.26 15.99 -8.70
N GLY A 201 15.53 16.85 -8.00
CA GLY A 201 14.87 18.03 -8.53
C GLY A 201 15.62 19.31 -8.15
N PRO A 202 14.95 20.46 -8.14
CA PRO A 202 15.52 21.73 -7.70
C PRO A 202 16.18 21.63 -6.32
N LEU A 203 17.31 22.33 -6.15
CA LEU A 203 18.12 22.35 -4.93
C LEU A 203 18.69 20.98 -4.51
N GLY A 204 18.68 19.98 -5.41
CA GLY A 204 19.15 18.64 -5.11
C GLY A 204 18.16 17.78 -4.28
N LEU A 205 16.99 18.31 -3.93
CA LEU A 205 15.98 17.56 -3.21
C LEU A 205 15.38 16.47 -4.09
N LYS A 206 15.27 15.26 -3.57
CA LYS A 206 14.75 14.12 -4.31
C LYS A 206 13.21 14.20 -4.37
N GLY A 207 12.67 13.82 -5.51
CA GLY A 207 11.26 13.58 -5.70
C GLY A 207 11.02 12.31 -6.50
N PHE A 208 9.82 11.76 -6.45
CA PHE A 208 9.44 10.66 -7.34
C PHE A 208 8.68 11.18 -8.56
N MET A 209 8.78 10.44 -9.65
CA MET A 209 8.11 10.73 -10.90
C MET A 209 7.74 9.46 -11.64
N THR A 210 6.83 9.58 -12.59
CA THR A 210 6.52 8.52 -13.54
C THR A 210 6.55 9.03 -14.98
N THR A 211 6.87 8.13 -15.91
CA THR A 211 6.74 8.37 -17.35
C THR A 211 5.35 8.03 -17.89
N GLU A 212 4.53 7.32 -17.11
CA GLU A 212 3.17 6.90 -17.52
C GLU A 212 2.08 7.93 -17.19
N GLY A 213 2.40 8.97 -16.45
CA GLY A 213 1.48 10.05 -16.11
C GLY A 213 0.35 9.68 -15.13
N ARG A 214 0.39 8.49 -14.54
CA ARG A 214 -0.67 7.99 -13.64
C ARG A 214 -0.08 7.32 -12.42
N LEU A 215 -0.34 7.90 -11.26
CA LEU A 215 0.07 7.37 -9.96
C LEU A 215 -1.16 7.07 -9.12
N CYS A 216 -1.07 6.08 -8.25
CA CYS A 216 -2.14 5.65 -7.38
C CYS A 216 -1.59 5.32 -5.99
N THR A 217 -2.28 5.76 -4.94
CA THR A 217 -2.04 5.32 -3.57
C THR A 217 -3.36 5.03 -2.86
N TYR A 218 -3.33 4.09 -1.93
CA TYR A 218 -4.41 3.75 -1.00
C TYR A 218 -4.13 4.31 0.39
N ASP A 219 -2.94 4.82 0.62
CA ASP A 219 -2.53 5.49 1.83
C ASP A 219 -2.95 6.97 1.77
N VAL A 220 -4.20 7.28 2.07
CA VAL A 220 -4.82 8.58 1.83
C VAL A 220 -5.51 9.21 3.04
N GLU A 221 -5.54 8.53 4.17
CA GLU A 221 -6.23 9.04 5.35
C GLU A 221 -5.43 10.15 6.03
N PRO A 222 -6.08 11.26 6.46
CA PRO A 222 -5.43 12.23 7.33
C PRO A 222 -5.13 11.61 8.70
N PRO A 223 -4.28 12.25 9.53
CA PRO A 223 -4.03 11.77 10.89
C PRO A 223 -5.33 11.73 11.70
N GLU A 224 -5.49 10.70 12.52
CA GLU A 224 -6.57 10.66 13.49
C GLU A 224 -6.21 11.50 14.72
N THR A 225 -6.82 12.66 14.87
CA THR A 225 -6.68 13.46 16.08
C THR A 225 -8.05 13.92 16.56
N SER A 226 -8.21 14.03 17.88
CA SER A 226 -9.43 14.61 18.47
C SER A 226 -9.46 16.14 18.41
N SER A 227 -8.36 16.79 18.03
CA SER A 227 -8.19 18.23 18.08
C SER A 227 -8.51 18.94 16.77
N ILE A 228 -8.46 18.25 15.64
CA ILE A 228 -8.72 18.81 14.30
C ILE A 228 -9.92 18.07 13.69
N ARG A 229 -10.88 18.83 13.18
CA ARG A 229 -12.00 18.23 12.44
C ARG A 229 -11.48 17.69 11.11
N ASN A 230 -11.99 16.56 10.67
CA ASN A 230 -11.53 15.89 9.47
C ASN A 230 -11.57 16.79 8.22
N GLU A 231 -12.60 17.62 8.10
CA GLU A 231 -12.72 18.57 6.99
C GLU A 231 -11.73 19.74 7.01
N ASP A 232 -11.07 19.99 8.13
CA ASP A 232 -10.11 21.10 8.30
C ASP A 232 -8.67 20.70 7.88
N TYR A 233 -8.40 19.42 7.65
CA TYR A 233 -7.10 19.00 7.12
C TYR A 233 -6.86 19.51 5.71
N ILE A 234 -5.63 19.86 5.44
CA ILE A 234 -5.14 20.30 4.13
C ILE A 234 -4.16 19.26 3.59
N LEU A 235 -4.38 18.79 2.36
CA LEU A 235 -3.39 18.01 1.64
C LEU A 235 -2.37 18.96 1.01
N GLN A 236 -1.19 19.03 1.58
CA GLN A 236 -0.08 19.80 1.01
C GLN A 236 0.78 18.88 0.14
N LEU A 237 1.24 19.40 -1.00
CA LEU A 237 2.21 18.72 -1.83
C LEU A 237 3.12 19.70 -2.57
N GLU A 238 4.33 19.28 -2.89
CA GLU A 238 5.24 20.00 -3.75
C GLU A 238 5.41 19.26 -5.08
N ALA A 239 5.34 20.01 -6.17
CA ALA A 239 5.55 19.49 -7.51
C ALA A 239 6.53 20.36 -8.31
N TYR A 240 7.27 19.71 -9.22
CA TYR A 240 8.19 20.38 -10.12
C TYR A 240 8.01 19.87 -11.55
N SER A 241 7.97 20.82 -12.49
CA SER A 241 7.95 20.52 -13.92
C SER A 241 8.77 21.54 -14.70
N GLU A 242 9.51 21.07 -15.70
CA GLU A 242 10.24 21.92 -16.67
C GLU A 242 9.31 22.54 -17.70
N GLU A 243 8.04 22.13 -17.73
CA GLU A 243 7.01 22.61 -18.64
C GLU A 243 5.78 23.04 -17.87
N LYS A 244 4.98 23.92 -18.48
CA LYS A 244 3.65 24.24 -17.95
C LYS A 244 2.74 23.02 -18.09
N ARG A 245 2.10 22.61 -16.98
CA ARG A 245 1.25 21.42 -16.94
C ARG A 245 0.04 21.59 -16.03
N ASN A 246 -1.02 20.89 -16.38
CA ASN A 246 -2.17 20.70 -15.51
C ASN A 246 -2.17 19.27 -15.01
N VAL A 247 -1.99 19.08 -13.72
CA VAL A 247 -2.00 17.78 -13.06
C VAL A 247 -3.29 17.62 -12.29
N ARG A 248 -3.96 16.50 -12.44
CA ARG A 248 -5.21 16.21 -11.74
C ARG A 248 -4.94 15.35 -10.51
N ILE A 249 -5.37 15.84 -9.35
CA ILE A 249 -5.48 15.03 -8.14
C ILE A 249 -6.91 14.51 -8.07
N VAL A 250 -7.07 13.20 -8.02
CA VAL A 250 -8.38 12.54 -8.10
C VAL A 250 -8.57 11.69 -6.86
N MET A 251 -9.60 11.98 -6.07
CA MET A 251 -10.02 11.22 -4.90
C MET A 251 -11.21 10.34 -5.26
N TYR A 252 -11.18 9.10 -4.81
CA TYR A 252 -12.29 8.17 -4.95
C TYR A 252 -12.82 7.81 -3.57
N THR A 253 -14.13 7.96 -3.41
CA THR A 253 -14.84 7.51 -2.21
C THR A 253 -15.66 6.27 -2.53
N ALA A 254 -15.92 5.43 -1.53
CA ALA A 254 -16.65 4.18 -1.69
C ALA A 254 -17.65 3.96 -0.55
N GLU A 255 -18.68 4.78 -0.49
CA GLU A 255 -19.80 4.53 0.43
C GLU A 255 -20.78 3.49 -0.17
N ASN A 256 -21.84 3.96 -0.83
CA ASN A 256 -22.79 3.09 -1.52
C ASN A 256 -22.45 2.95 -3.02
N THR A 257 -21.75 3.93 -3.57
CA THR A 257 -21.27 3.97 -4.95
C THR A 257 -19.89 4.62 -4.99
N VAL A 258 -19.06 4.19 -5.93
CA VAL A 258 -17.76 4.83 -6.15
C VAL A 258 -17.99 6.21 -6.75
N THR A 259 -17.62 7.24 -5.99
CA THR A 259 -17.72 8.64 -6.45
C THR A 259 -16.33 9.21 -6.66
N LYS A 260 -16.18 9.97 -7.74
CA LYS A 260 -14.92 10.59 -8.16
C LYS A 260 -14.96 12.08 -7.94
N TYR A 261 -13.99 12.61 -7.18
CA TYR A 261 -13.75 14.04 -6.97
C TYR A 261 -12.41 14.43 -7.57
N THR A 262 -12.31 15.62 -8.14
CA THR A 262 -11.09 16.06 -8.84
C THR A 262 -10.74 17.49 -8.46
N SER A 263 -9.46 17.71 -8.16
CA SER A 263 -8.81 19.02 -8.09
C SER A 263 -7.72 19.09 -9.17
N VAL A 264 -7.38 20.31 -9.64
CA VAL A 264 -6.39 20.53 -10.69
C VAL A 264 -5.27 21.41 -10.17
N LEU A 265 -4.03 20.92 -10.23
CA LEU A 265 -2.83 21.70 -9.99
C LEU A 265 -2.39 22.37 -11.29
N HIS A 266 -2.23 23.67 -11.29
CA HIS A 266 -1.67 24.42 -12.40
C HIS A 266 -0.18 24.67 -12.16
N LEU A 267 0.68 23.81 -12.71
CA LEU A 267 2.11 23.95 -12.63
C LEU A 267 2.59 24.91 -13.72
N GLU A 268 3.32 25.93 -13.31
CA GLU A 268 4.03 26.78 -14.24
C GLU A 268 5.41 26.19 -14.56
N LYS A 269 5.97 26.51 -15.74
CA LYS A 269 7.36 26.23 -16.05
C LYS A 269 8.25 26.94 -15.04
N SER A 270 9.00 26.21 -14.23
CA SER A 270 9.78 26.77 -13.13
C SER A 270 11.08 25.98 -12.95
N LYS A 271 12.08 26.60 -12.33
CA LYS A 271 13.28 25.94 -11.81
C LYS A 271 13.19 25.70 -10.28
N LYS A 272 11.99 25.84 -9.71
CA LYS A 272 11.74 25.71 -8.28
C LYS A 272 10.58 24.74 -8.05
N TRP A 273 10.58 24.10 -6.89
CA TRP A 273 9.42 23.41 -6.36
C TRP A 273 8.25 24.38 -6.22
N GLN A 274 7.07 23.95 -6.59
CA GLN A 274 5.81 24.69 -6.46
C GLN A 274 4.98 23.98 -5.41
N ARG A 275 4.57 24.69 -4.36
CA ARG A 275 3.77 24.16 -3.27
C ARG A 275 2.30 24.41 -3.54
N PHE A 276 1.50 23.38 -3.29
CA PHE A 276 0.06 23.40 -3.40
C PHE A 276 -0.55 22.97 -2.08
N ASN A 277 -1.53 23.71 -1.61
CA ASN A 277 -2.35 23.39 -0.46
C ASN A 277 -3.77 23.15 -0.98
N LEU A 278 -4.26 21.94 -0.80
CA LEU A 278 -5.55 21.50 -1.29
C LEU A 278 -6.50 21.29 -0.12
N GLU A 279 -7.54 22.12 -0.07
CA GLU A 279 -8.64 21.99 0.87
C GLU A 279 -9.66 20.98 0.36
N ILE A 280 -10.48 20.45 1.24
CA ILE A 280 -11.56 19.53 0.88
C ILE A 280 -12.51 20.14 -0.15
N SER A 281 -12.71 21.47 -0.09
CA SER A 281 -13.57 22.25 -1.00
C SER A 281 -13.05 22.32 -2.43
N ASP A 282 -11.75 22.05 -2.67
CA ASP A 282 -11.15 22.04 -4.01
C ASP A 282 -11.52 20.79 -4.80
N PHE A 283 -11.99 19.76 -4.12
CA PHE A 283 -12.33 18.48 -4.73
C PHE A 283 -13.81 18.41 -5.09
N LYS A 284 -14.09 18.35 -6.39
CA LYS A 284 -15.46 18.38 -6.93
C LYS A 284 -15.71 17.24 -7.90
N THR A 285 -16.96 16.76 -7.89
CA THR A 285 -17.46 15.84 -8.92
C THR A 285 -17.70 16.59 -10.24
N ALA A 286 -18.03 15.87 -11.31
CA ALA A 286 -18.38 16.49 -12.61
C ALA A 286 -19.62 17.39 -12.52
N ASP A 287 -20.57 17.09 -11.65
CA ASP A 287 -21.77 17.89 -11.34
C ASP A 287 -21.53 18.92 -10.21
N ARG A 288 -20.26 19.21 -9.89
CA ARG A 288 -19.79 20.23 -8.94
C ARG A 288 -20.14 20.00 -7.47
N LYS A 289 -20.49 18.79 -7.07
CA LYS A 289 -20.62 18.45 -5.65
C LYS A 289 -19.23 18.37 -5.01
N THR A 290 -19.08 18.98 -3.87
CA THR A 290 -17.83 19.02 -3.11
C THR A 290 -17.67 17.76 -2.25
N LEU A 291 -16.43 17.28 -2.10
CA LEU A 291 -16.08 16.28 -1.09
C LEU A 291 -16.37 16.85 0.30
N LYS A 292 -16.94 16.03 1.19
CA LYS A 292 -17.40 16.51 2.50
C LYS A 292 -16.57 15.98 3.68
N ASP A 293 -15.92 14.84 3.50
CA ASP A 293 -15.17 14.17 4.58
C ASP A 293 -14.01 13.41 3.96
N TRP A 294 -12.80 13.67 4.42
CA TRP A 294 -11.58 13.00 3.96
C TRP A 294 -11.56 11.50 4.27
N ARG A 295 -12.19 11.07 5.37
CA ARG A 295 -12.28 9.65 5.77
C ARG A 295 -13.02 8.78 4.76
N LEU A 296 -13.86 9.40 3.92
CA LEU A 296 -14.56 8.70 2.85
C LEU A 296 -13.64 8.35 1.68
N VAL A 297 -12.46 8.99 1.59
CA VAL A 297 -11.51 8.75 0.50
C VAL A 297 -10.80 7.42 0.72
N LYS A 298 -10.84 6.57 -0.29
CA LYS A 298 -10.20 5.26 -0.29
C LYS A 298 -9.01 5.18 -1.24
N ILE A 299 -8.98 6.04 -2.25
CA ILE A 299 -7.92 6.03 -3.25
C ILE A 299 -7.62 7.47 -3.66
N MET A 300 -6.34 7.81 -3.72
CA MET A 300 -5.85 9.00 -4.40
C MET A 300 -5.11 8.62 -5.68
N LYS A 301 -5.44 9.28 -6.79
CA LYS A 301 -4.72 9.15 -8.05
C LYS A 301 -4.19 10.51 -8.49
N ILE A 302 -2.96 10.51 -8.98
CA ILE A 302 -2.35 11.67 -9.65
C ILE A 302 -2.32 11.34 -11.14
N LYS A 303 -2.98 12.17 -11.96
CA LYS A 303 -3.11 11.95 -13.41
C LYS A 303 -2.52 13.12 -14.20
N ASP A 304 -2.14 12.83 -15.44
CA ASP A 304 -1.49 13.78 -16.34
C ASP A 304 -0.15 14.29 -15.77
N ALA A 305 0.56 13.40 -15.07
CA ALA A 305 1.75 13.70 -14.28
C ALA A 305 3.05 13.21 -14.93
N GLU A 306 3.05 12.95 -16.23
CA GLU A 306 4.25 12.51 -16.97
C GLU A 306 5.40 13.48 -16.77
N ASN A 307 6.54 12.95 -16.30
CA ASN A 307 7.75 13.74 -16.04
C ASN A 307 7.58 14.89 -15.02
N VAL A 308 6.56 14.84 -14.18
CA VAL A 308 6.41 15.73 -13.03
C VAL A 308 7.03 15.06 -11.81
N LEU A 309 7.93 15.76 -11.11
CA LEU A 309 8.48 15.33 -9.83
C LEU A 309 7.55 15.76 -8.70
N PHE A 310 7.30 14.87 -7.75
CA PHE A 310 6.54 15.13 -6.53
C PHE A 310 7.40 14.94 -5.30
N ASN A 311 7.21 15.82 -4.33
CA ASN A 311 7.88 15.79 -3.03
C ASN A 311 6.96 16.36 -1.94
N ASN A 312 7.28 16.10 -0.67
CA ASN A 312 6.58 16.65 0.50
C ASN A 312 5.06 16.56 0.39
N ILE A 313 4.56 15.34 0.17
CA ILE A 313 3.12 15.08 0.20
C ILE A 313 2.74 14.74 1.63
N LEU A 314 1.93 15.58 2.26
CA LEU A 314 1.58 15.44 3.68
C LEU A 314 0.20 16.06 3.99
N TRP A 315 -0.38 15.59 5.07
CA TRP A 315 -1.54 16.21 5.72
C TRP A 315 -1.07 17.19 6.79
N ILE A 316 -1.67 18.38 6.83
CA ILE A 316 -1.41 19.43 7.84
C ILE A 316 -2.72 19.98 8.38
#